data_476a4ca8a431967fa53fb38f31337ca1
#
_entry.id   476a4ca8a431967fa53fb38f31337ca1
#
_cell.length_a   1.000
_cell.length_b   1.000
_cell.length_c   1.000
_cell.angle_alpha   90.00
_cell.angle_beta   90.00
_cell.angle_gamma   90.00
#
_symmetry.space_group_name_H-M   'P 1'
#
loop_
_entity.id
_entity.type
_entity.pdbx_description
1 polymer ?
#
loop_
_entity_poly.entity_id
_entity_poly.type
_entity_poly.pdbx_seq_one_letter_code
_entity_poly.pdbx_strand_id
1 'polypeptide(L)'
;TSIELATAFCLEGSADGMITNPINKALLYGAGFRHPGHTEFVAALCAKATNTPLQPVMLLTGGGLRVALATIHITLKDVFTRLNTDDLIKLGQIVEASMREDFGITSPRLAFTGLNPHAGENGTIGREEIDIINPAADALRSAGIDMSDARSADTVFAESLDGRFDAIIAMTHDQGLIPVKTL
;
A
#
# COMPACT_ATOMS: atom_id res chain seq x y z
N THR A 1 -10.78 -8.35 24.01
CA THR A 1 -11.24 -6.93 23.79
C THR A 1 -12.40 -6.90 22.80
N SER A 2 -13.11 -5.77 22.69
CA SER A 2 -14.18 -5.61 21.68
C SER A 2 -13.67 -5.75 20.26
N ILE A 3 -12.48 -5.27 19.96
CA ILE A 3 -11.84 -5.42 18.64
C ILE A 3 -11.55 -6.89 18.32
N GLU A 4 -11.05 -7.67 19.28
CA GLU A 4 -10.82 -9.12 19.10
C GLU A 4 -12.11 -9.86 18.76
N LEU A 5 -13.19 -9.58 19.51
CA LEU A 5 -14.49 -10.21 19.26
C LEU A 5 -15.06 -9.81 17.89
N ALA A 6 -15.00 -8.51 17.55
CA ALA A 6 -15.49 -8.03 16.27
C ALA A 6 -14.68 -8.63 15.09
N THR A 7 -13.36 -8.72 15.23
CA THR A 7 -12.51 -9.39 14.24
C THR A 7 -12.87 -10.87 14.10
N ALA A 8 -13.12 -11.59 15.21
CA ALA A 8 -13.53 -12.97 15.16
C ALA A 8 -14.87 -13.15 14.43
N PHE A 9 -15.88 -12.33 14.71
CA PHE A 9 -17.16 -12.36 14.01
C PHE A 9 -17.03 -12.12 12.50
N CYS A 10 -16.16 -11.21 12.08
CA CYS A 10 -15.87 -11.01 10.66
C CYS A 10 -15.21 -12.22 10.02
N LEU A 11 -14.22 -12.82 10.70
CA LEU A 11 -13.52 -14.01 10.19
C LEU A 11 -14.41 -15.26 10.12
N GLU A 12 -15.40 -15.37 11.01
CA GLU A 12 -16.38 -16.46 11.03
C GLU A 12 -17.55 -16.22 10.04
N GLY A 13 -17.59 -15.06 9.37
CA GLY A 13 -18.69 -14.68 8.47
C GLY A 13 -19.99 -14.30 9.18
N SER A 14 -19.95 -14.08 10.49
CA SER A 14 -21.09 -13.63 11.30
C SER A 14 -21.32 -12.13 11.22
N ALA A 15 -20.36 -11.37 10.70
CA ALA A 15 -20.44 -9.95 10.45
C ALA A 15 -19.71 -9.60 9.14
N ASP A 16 -20.29 -8.68 8.36
CA ASP A 16 -19.74 -8.24 7.08
C ASP A 16 -18.61 -7.20 7.23
N GLY A 17 -18.42 -6.66 8.42
CA GLY A 17 -17.39 -5.66 8.69
C GLY A 17 -17.37 -5.20 10.15
N MET A 18 -16.32 -4.48 10.50
CA MET A 18 -16.10 -3.95 11.84
C MET A 18 -16.00 -2.43 11.80
N ILE A 19 -16.76 -1.75 12.65
CA ILE A 19 -16.64 -0.32 12.88
C ILE A 19 -16.07 -0.09 14.26
N THR A 20 -14.97 0.66 14.35
CA THR A 20 -14.30 0.95 15.62
C THR A 20 -14.39 2.43 15.97
N ASN A 21 -14.48 2.72 17.26
CA ASN A 21 -14.26 4.07 17.79
C ASN A 21 -12.76 4.41 17.80
N PRO A 22 -12.41 5.72 17.80
CA PRO A 22 -11.03 6.14 18.01
C PRO A 22 -10.47 5.58 19.32
N ILE A 23 -9.20 5.20 19.30
CA ILE A 23 -8.47 4.71 20.48
C ILE A 23 -7.60 5.81 21.09
N ASN A 24 -7.54 5.81 22.41
CA ASN A 24 -6.53 6.61 23.13
C ASN A 24 -5.28 5.76 23.35
N LYS A 25 -4.25 6.02 22.53
CA LYS A 25 -3.01 5.23 22.54
C LYS A 25 -2.31 5.25 23.91
N ALA A 26 -2.30 6.39 24.60
CA ALA A 26 -1.64 6.50 25.91
C ALA A 26 -2.28 5.58 26.95
N LEU A 27 -3.61 5.53 27.02
CA LEU A 27 -4.33 4.62 27.90
C LEU A 27 -4.13 3.16 27.52
N LEU A 28 -4.13 2.85 26.24
CA LEU A 28 -3.92 1.48 25.76
C LEU A 28 -2.50 0.98 26.04
N TYR A 29 -1.48 1.80 25.84
CA TYR A 29 -0.10 1.45 26.20
C TYR A 29 0.07 1.24 27.70
N GLY A 30 -0.58 2.07 28.53
CA GLY A 30 -0.65 1.88 29.98
C GLY A 30 -1.31 0.55 30.38
N ALA A 31 -2.26 0.06 29.58
CA ALA A 31 -2.93 -1.23 29.76
C ALA A 31 -2.20 -2.43 29.10
N GLY A 32 -0.98 -2.22 28.59
CA GLY A 32 -0.16 -3.29 28.00
C GLY A 32 -0.38 -3.55 26.51
N PHE A 33 -1.10 -2.69 25.80
CA PHE A 33 -1.24 -2.77 24.36
C PHE A 33 0.10 -2.52 23.67
N ARG A 34 0.51 -3.40 22.75
CA ARG A 34 1.85 -3.39 22.14
C ARG A 34 1.87 -3.12 20.63
N HIS A 35 0.74 -2.80 20.04
CA HIS A 35 0.65 -2.52 18.60
C HIS A 35 0.68 -1.01 18.33
N PRO A 36 1.26 -0.56 17.20
CA PRO A 36 1.32 0.88 16.84
C PRO A 36 -0.07 1.51 16.63
N GLY A 37 -1.04 0.71 16.16
CA GLY A 37 -2.40 1.17 15.88
C GLY A 37 -3.38 0.04 15.64
N HIS A 38 -4.58 0.41 15.17
CA HIS A 38 -5.64 -0.55 14.81
C HIS A 38 -5.20 -1.50 13.69
N THR A 39 -4.58 -0.98 12.65
CA THR A 39 -4.18 -1.72 11.45
C THR A 39 -3.29 -2.90 11.80
N GLU A 40 -2.21 -2.64 12.56
CA GLU A 40 -1.25 -3.66 12.95
C GLU A 40 -1.87 -4.66 13.94
N PHE A 41 -2.78 -4.19 14.81
CA PHE A 41 -3.47 -5.07 15.75
C PHE A 41 -4.43 -6.02 15.04
N VAL A 42 -5.27 -5.51 14.13
CA VAL A 42 -6.19 -6.34 13.35
C VAL A 42 -5.42 -7.30 12.45
N ALA A 43 -4.36 -6.86 11.78
CA ALA A 43 -3.50 -7.73 10.98
C ALA A 43 -2.90 -8.87 11.83
N ALA A 44 -2.45 -8.59 13.06
CA ALA A 44 -1.94 -9.62 13.97
C ALA A 44 -3.02 -10.62 14.41
N LEU A 45 -4.26 -10.16 14.63
CA LEU A 45 -5.39 -11.04 14.95
C LEU A 45 -5.75 -11.94 13.76
N CYS A 46 -5.82 -11.38 12.56
CA CYS A 46 -6.08 -12.13 11.34
C CYS A 46 -4.97 -13.16 11.05
N ALA A 47 -3.70 -12.73 11.15
CA ALA A 47 -2.56 -13.62 10.95
C ALA A 47 -2.58 -14.82 11.93
N LYS A 48 -2.94 -14.56 13.20
CA LYS A 48 -3.08 -15.61 14.20
C LYS A 48 -4.23 -16.57 13.88
N ALA A 49 -5.37 -16.06 13.42
CA ALA A 49 -6.54 -16.87 13.11
C ALA A 49 -6.34 -17.74 11.86
N THR A 50 -5.68 -17.19 10.84
CA THR A 50 -5.41 -17.89 9.56
C THR A 50 -4.12 -18.71 9.59
N ASN A 51 -3.33 -18.60 10.64
CA ASN A 51 -1.97 -19.16 10.75
C ASN A 51 -1.07 -18.79 9.56
N THR A 52 -1.27 -17.60 9.02
CA THR A 52 -0.52 -17.08 7.87
C THR A 52 0.00 -15.67 8.19
N PRO A 53 1.29 -15.38 7.98
CA PRO A 53 1.80 -14.03 8.09
C PRO A 53 1.06 -13.08 7.14
N LEU A 54 0.54 -11.99 7.66
CA LEU A 54 -0.17 -10.97 6.88
C LEU A 54 0.58 -9.64 6.94
N GLN A 55 0.72 -9.00 5.79
CA GLN A 55 1.27 -7.66 5.67
C GLN A 55 0.12 -6.69 5.40
N PRO A 56 -0.19 -5.78 6.34
CA PRO A 56 -1.20 -4.77 6.08
C PRO A 56 -0.68 -3.74 5.08
N VAL A 57 -1.55 -3.34 4.16
CA VAL A 57 -1.26 -2.31 3.15
C VAL A 57 -2.23 -1.15 3.33
N MET A 58 -1.69 0.06 3.38
CA MET A 58 -2.51 1.26 3.37
C MET A 58 -2.88 1.60 1.94
N LEU A 59 -4.16 1.41 1.61
CA LEU A 59 -4.75 1.79 0.32
C LEU A 59 -5.75 2.92 0.53
N LEU A 60 -5.63 3.98 -0.25
CA LEU A 60 -6.58 5.09 -0.27
C LEU A 60 -7.36 5.07 -1.58
N THR A 61 -8.66 5.35 -1.47
CA THR A 61 -9.54 5.48 -2.63
C THR A 61 -10.27 6.82 -2.57
N GLY A 62 -10.33 7.53 -3.67
CA GLY A 62 -11.03 8.81 -3.77
C GLY A 62 -10.89 9.42 -5.16
N GLY A 63 -11.90 10.16 -5.62
CA GLY A 63 -11.86 10.85 -6.91
C GLY A 63 -11.58 9.98 -8.13
N GLY A 64 -11.80 8.66 -8.06
CA GLY A 64 -11.43 7.71 -9.13
C GLY A 64 -10.04 7.11 -8.97
N LEU A 65 -9.21 7.58 -8.05
CA LEU A 65 -7.90 7.01 -7.76
C LEU A 65 -7.97 5.88 -6.75
N ARG A 66 -7.05 4.91 -6.87
CA ARG A 66 -6.70 3.90 -5.86
C ARG A 66 -5.19 3.94 -5.68
N VAL A 67 -4.75 4.28 -4.49
CA VAL A 67 -3.32 4.52 -4.23
C VAL A 67 -2.87 3.74 -2.99
N ALA A 68 -1.98 2.79 -3.20
CA ALA A 68 -1.27 2.10 -2.13
C ALA A 68 0.05 2.82 -1.81
N LEU A 69 0.53 2.67 -0.58
CA LEU A 69 1.73 3.36 -0.10
C LEU A 69 2.83 2.35 0.21
N ALA A 70 4.00 2.53 -0.39
CA ALA A 70 5.20 1.74 -0.11
C ALA A 70 5.80 2.11 1.25
N THR A 71 5.84 3.40 1.55
CA THR A 71 6.25 3.88 2.88
C THR A 71 5.16 4.80 3.44
N ILE A 72 4.92 4.70 4.76
CA ILE A 72 3.85 5.44 5.43
C ILE A 72 4.44 6.44 6.45
N HIS A 73 4.36 6.20 7.73
CA HIS A 73 4.69 7.15 8.80
C HIS A 73 6.18 7.12 9.16
N ILE A 74 7.06 7.38 8.19
CA ILE A 74 8.51 7.51 8.38
C ILE A 74 9.01 8.86 7.86
N THR A 75 10.20 9.28 8.27
CA THR A 75 10.79 10.51 7.76
C THR A 75 11.23 10.33 6.30
N LEU A 76 11.22 11.41 5.50
CA LEU A 76 11.71 11.34 4.12
C LEU A 76 13.16 10.83 4.04
N LYS A 77 13.98 11.14 5.02
CA LYS A 77 15.36 10.62 5.12
C LYS A 77 15.38 9.10 5.23
N ASP A 78 14.44 8.51 5.96
CA ASP A 78 14.40 7.06 6.18
C ASP A 78 13.84 6.32 4.96
N VAL A 79 13.12 6.98 4.04
CA VAL A 79 12.61 6.35 2.81
C VAL A 79 13.76 5.73 2.02
N PHE A 80 14.86 6.44 1.85
CA PHE A 80 16.03 5.97 1.08
C PHE A 80 16.68 4.71 1.67
N THR A 81 16.52 4.46 2.94
CA THR A 81 17.07 3.27 3.63
C THR A 81 16.05 2.15 3.81
N ARG A 82 14.76 2.47 3.73
CA ARG A 82 13.66 1.51 3.93
C ARG A 82 13.10 0.95 2.63
N LEU A 83 13.13 1.74 1.56
CA LEU A 83 12.67 1.29 0.26
C LEU A 83 13.61 0.20 -0.27
N ASN A 84 13.04 -0.95 -0.63
CA ASN A 84 13.80 -2.07 -1.20
C ASN A 84 12.94 -2.86 -2.19
N THR A 85 13.59 -3.57 -3.08
CA THR A 85 12.96 -4.30 -4.18
C THR A 85 12.03 -5.41 -3.69
N ASP A 86 12.44 -6.18 -2.70
CA ASP A 86 11.67 -7.34 -2.21
C ASP A 86 10.33 -6.91 -1.58
N ASP A 87 10.32 -5.81 -0.82
CA ASP A 87 9.09 -5.30 -0.21
C ASP A 87 8.17 -4.68 -1.26
N LEU A 88 8.71 -4.04 -2.32
CA LEU A 88 7.92 -3.55 -3.44
C LEU A 88 7.29 -4.69 -4.25
N ILE A 89 7.99 -5.81 -4.43
CA ILE A 89 7.43 -6.99 -5.08
C ILE A 89 6.25 -7.54 -4.28
N LYS A 90 6.42 -7.74 -2.97
CA LYS A 90 5.34 -8.21 -2.08
C LYS A 90 4.15 -7.27 -2.10
N LEU A 91 4.41 -5.96 -2.00
CA LEU A 91 3.37 -4.93 -2.06
C LEU A 91 2.61 -4.97 -3.38
N GLY A 92 3.30 -5.07 -4.50
CA GLY A 92 2.69 -5.19 -5.84
C GLY A 92 1.79 -6.41 -5.96
N GLN A 93 2.21 -7.57 -5.43
CA GLN A 93 1.42 -8.80 -5.39
C GLN A 93 0.15 -8.64 -4.54
N ILE A 94 0.26 -8.02 -3.35
CA ILE A 94 -0.89 -7.78 -2.47
C ILE A 94 -1.88 -6.82 -3.14
N VAL A 95 -1.40 -5.73 -3.74
CA VAL A 95 -2.27 -4.76 -4.43
C VAL A 95 -2.96 -5.40 -5.63
N GLU A 96 -2.25 -6.19 -6.42
CA GLU A 96 -2.83 -6.89 -7.58
C GLU A 96 -3.94 -7.85 -7.14
N ALA A 97 -3.69 -8.68 -6.11
CA ALA A 97 -4.67 -9.61 -5.57
C ALA A 97 -5.91 -8.85 -5.05
N SER A 98 -5.72 -7.77 -4.30
CA SER A 98 -6.83 -6.94 -3.80
C SER A 98 -7.62 -6.29 -4.94
N MET A 99 -6.95 -5.81 -6.00
CA MET A 99 -7.67 -5.27 -7.17
C MET A 99 -8.58 -6.32 -7.82
N ARG A 100 -8.18 -7.59 -7.84
CA ARG A 100 -9.02 -8.68 -8.34
C ARG A 100 -10.13 -9.06 -7.37
N GLU A 101 -9.78 -9.31 -6.14
CA GLU A 101 -10.68 -9.91 -5.13
C GLU A 101 -11.65 -8.89 -4.55
N ASP A 102 -11.14 -7.70 -4.16
CA ASP A 102 -11.93 -6.69 -3.45
C ASP A 102 -12.58 -5.68 -4.40
N PHE A 103 -11.94 -5.38 -5.54
CA PHE A 103 -12.43 -4.38 -6.51
C PHE A 103 -12.99 -5.00 -7.79
N GLY A 104 -12.91 -6.33 -7.99
CA GLY A 104 -13.49 -7.04 -9.13
C GLY A 104 -12.83 -6.75 -10.47
N ILE A 105 -11.58 -6.27 -10.49
CA ILE A 105 -10.85 -5.93 -11.71
C ILE A 105 -10.10 -7.17 -12.20
N THR A 106 -10.57 -7.82 -13.25
CA THR A 106 -10.01 -9.11 -13.71
C THR A 106 -8.58 -9.05 -14.22
N SER A 107 -8.15 -7.91 -14.73
CA SER A 107 -6.78 -7.69 -15.26
C SER A 107 -6.28 -6.32 -14.82
N PRO A 108 -5.87 -6.18 -13.53
CA PRO A 108 -5.45 -4.91 -12.99
C PRO A 108 -4.15 -4.41 -13.66
N ARG A 109 -4.14 -3.15 -14.03
CA ARG A 109 -2.97 -2.43 -14.55
C ARG A 109 -2.43 -1.56 -13.43
N LEU A 110 -1.24 -1.83 -12.98
CA LEU A 110 -0.61 -1.17 -11.84
C LEU A 110 0.53 -0.25 -12.29
N ALA A 111 0.79 0.79 -11.54
CA ALA A 111 1.95 1.65 -11.74
C ALA A 111 2.67 1.96 -10.43
N PHE A 112 3.99 1.97 -10.48
CA PHE A 112 4.81 2.60 -9.44
C PHE A 112 4.98 4.08 -9.72
N THR A 113 4.95 4.93 -8.68
CA THR A 113 5.56 6.26 -8.80
C THR A 113 7.08 6.15 -8.76
N GLY A 114 7.79 7.09 -9.37
CA GLY A 114 9.19 7.34 -9.02
C GLY A 114 9.30 7.90 -7.60
N LEU A 115 10.46 7.72 -7.00
CA LEU A 115 10.85 8.38 -5.75
C LEU A 115 11.38 9.78 -6.04
N ASN A 116 12.20 9.89 -7.09
CA ASN A 116 12.84 11.13 -7.53
C ASN A 116 11.98 11.92 -8.53
N PRO A 117 12.19 13.23 -8.67
CA PRO A 117 11.55 14.03 -9.72
C PRO A 117 11.77 13.40 -11.11
N HIS A 118 10.72 13.41 -11.94
CA HIS A 118 10.73 12.85 -13.30
C HIS A 118 11.23 11.40 -13.38
N ALA A 119 10.94 10.61 -12.30
CA ALA A 119 11.38 9.22 -12.16
C ALA A 119 12.92 9.07 -12.37
N GLY A 120 13.69 10.03 -11.80
CA GLY A 120 15.15 10.00 -11.77
C GLY A 120 15.86 10.39 -13.07
N GLU A 121 15.12 10.77 -14.14
CA GLU A 121 15.69 11.15 -15.45
C GLU A 121 16.83 10.21 -15.92
N ASN A 122 16.56 8.93 -15.99
CA ASN A 122 17.53 7.90 -16.36
C ASN A 122 18.80 7.88 -15.46
N GLY A 123 18.63 8.21 -14.18
CA GLY A 123 19.71 8.21 -13.18
C GLY A 123 20.45 9.54 -13.04
N THR A 124 20.01 10.59 -13.72
CA THR A 124 20.62 11.92 -13.63
C THR A 124 20.25 12.64 -12.32
N ILE A 125 19.01 12.42 -11.81
CA ILE A 125 18.49 13.05 -10.60
C ILE A 125 18.41 12.05 -9.42
N GLY A 126 18.74 10.81 -9.62
CA GLY A 126 18.69 9.74 -8.63
C GLY A 126 18.70 8.38 -9.31
N ARG A 127 18.96 7.33 -8.56
CA ARG A 127 19.09 5.98 -9.12
C ARG A 127 18.13 4.96 -8.51
N GLU A 128 17.30 5.37 -7.57
CA GLU A 128 16.39 4.49 -6.85
C GLU A 128 15.39 3.81 -7.81
N GLU A 129 15.00 4.49 -8.88
CA GLU A 129 14.17 3.91 -9.94
C GLU A 129 14.89 2.77 -10.65
N ILE A 130 16.16 2.97 -10.99
CA ILE A 130 16.98 1.99 -11.71
C ILE A 130 17.40 0.83 -10.80
N ASP A 131 17.78 1.15 -9.57
CA ASP A 131 18.43 0.19 -8.68
C ASP A 131 17.40 -0.57 -7.79
N ILE A 132 16.18 -0.04 -7.59
CA ILE A 132 15.19 -0.59 -6.66
C ILE A 132 13.82 -0.78 -7.33
N ILE A 133 13.22 0.29 -7.93
CA ILE A 133 11.80 0.28 -8.30
C ILE A 133 11.57 -0.50 -9.60
N ASN A 134 12.35 -0.23 -10.64
CA ASN A 134 12.21 -0.92 -11.91
C ASN A 134 12.56 -2.41 -11.82
N PRO A 135 13.58 -2.85 -11.05
CA PRO A 135 13.78 -4.27 -10.77
C PRO A 135 12.57 -4.95 -10.11
N ALA A 136 11.84 -4.26 -9.22
CA ALA A 136 10.60 -4.78 -8.66
C ALA A 136 9.50 -4.89 -9.72
N ALA A 137 9.37 -3.90 -10.60
CA ALA A 137 8.42 -3.94 -11.70
C ALA A 137 8.72 -5.10 -12.67
N ASP A 138 9.99 -5.32 -13.01
CA ASP A 138 10.43 -6.44 -13.86
C ASP A 138 10.08 -7.80 -13.24
N ALA A 139 10.31 -7.96 -11.94
CA ALA A 139 9.96 -9.20 -11.22
C ALA A 139 8.45 -9.44 -11.21
N LEU A 140 7.64 -8.39 -10.99
CA LEU A 140 6.18 -8.47 -11.04
C LEU A 140 5.67 -8.83 -12.42
N ARG A 141 6.19 -8.22 -13.48
CA ARG A 141 5.87 -8.57 -14.88
C ARG A 141 6.23 -10.02 -15.20
N SER A 142 7.38 -10.47 -14.72
CA SER A 142 7.82 -11.86 -14.89
C SER A 142 6.89 -12.86 -14.18
N ALA A 143 6.20 -12.41 -13.12
CA ALA A 143 5.17 -13.16 -12.42
C ALA A 143 3.75 -13.03 -13.05
N GLY A 144 3.63 -12.33 -14.19
CA GLY A 144 2.36 -12.16 -14.92
C GLY A 144 1.49 -10.99 -14.44
N ILE A 145 2.03 -10.09 -13.62
CA ILE A 145 1.32 -8.89 -13.15
C ILE A 145 1.61 -7.72 -14.10
N ASP A 146 0.56 -7.03 -14.56
CA ASP A 146 0.71 -5.84 -15.40
C ASP A 146 1.15 -4.65 -14.55
N MET A 147 2.45 -4.43 -14.50
CA MET A 147 3.11 -3.38 -13.72
C MET A 147 3.97 -2.49 -14.62
N SER A 148 3.77 -1.19 -14.57
CA SER A 148 4.66 -0.24 -15.25
C SER A 148 5.98 -0.07 -14.52
N ASP A 149 7.01 0.36 -15.23
CA ASP A 149 8.18 0.95 -14.60
C ASP A 149 7.79 2.19 -13.79
N ALA A 150 8.71 2.69 -12.98
CA ALA A 150 8.54 3.92 -12.23
C ALA A 150 8.08 5.07 -13.15
N ARG A 151 6.90 5.63 -12.86
CA ARG A 151 6.31 6.77 -13.56
C ARG A 151 6.58 8.05 -12.78
N SER A 152 6.71 9.15 -13.48
CA SER A 152 6.84 10.44 -12.81
C SER A 152 5.61 10.72 -11.92
N ALA A 153 5.85 11.04 -10.64
CA ALA A 153 4.76 11.20 -9.66
C ALA A 153 3.86 12.43 -9.95
N ASP A 154 4.34 13.40 -10.71
CA ASP A 154 3.57 14.56 -11.12
C ASP A 154 2.58 14.30 -12.26
N THR A 155 2.70 13.17 -12.98
CA THR A 155 1.85 12.82 -14.14
C THR A 155 1.05 11.55 -13.97
N VAL A 156 1.55 10.56 -13.25
CA VAL A 156 0.95 9.21 -13.18
C VAL A 156 -0.48 9.21 -12.62
N PHE A 157 -0.83 10.12 -11.73
CA PHE A 157 -2.18 10.21 -11.18
C PHE A 157 -3.18 10.70 -12.23
N ALA A 158 -2.79 11.67 -13.08
CA ALA A 158 -3.61 12.07 -14.22
C ALA A 158 -3.77 10.90 -15.22
N GLU A 159 -2.71 10.17 -15.51
CA GLU A 159 -2.77 8.97 -16.35
C GLU A 159 -3.73 7.90 -15.78
N SER A 160 -3.79 7.75 -14.46
CA SER A 160 -4.74 6.83 -13.81
C SER A 160 -6.19 7.33 -13.92
N LEU A 161 -6.42 8.62 -13.76
CA LEU A 161 -7.75 9.22 -13.98
C LEU A 161 -8.23 9.07 -15.43
N ASP A 162 -7.30 9.11 -16.40
CA ASP A 162 -7.56 8.84 -17.82
C ASP A 162 -7.77 7.33 -18.11
N GLY A 163 -7.74 6.50 -17.07
CA GLY A 163 -8.00 5.06 -17.18
C GLY A 163 -6.82 4.22 -17.67
N ARG A 164 -5.59 4.72 -17.60
CA ARG A 164 -4.39 3.92 -17.96
C ARG A 164 -4.03 2.91 -16.90
N PHE A 165 -4.22 3.23 -15.62
CA PHE A 165 -3.91 2.39 -14.49
C PHE A 165 -5.10 2.25 -13.56
N ASP A 166 -5.26 1.08 -12.99
CA ASP A 166 -6.35 0.75 -12.06
C ASP A 166 -5.96 1.02 -10.60
N ALA A 167 -4.65 0.94 -10.29
CA ALA A 167 -4.10 1.36 -9.02
C ALA A 167 -2.65 1.84 -9.16
N ILE A 168 -2.24 2.75 -8.27
CA ILE A 168 -0.89 3.31 -8.18
C ILE A 168 -0.27 2.90 -6.86
N ILE A 169 1.01 2.57 -6.87
CA ILE A 169 1.80 2.36 -5.66
C ILE A 169 2.77 3.54 -5.52
N ALA A 170 2.51 4.41 -4.55
CA ALA A 170 3.31 5.59 -4.28
C ALA A 170 4.45 5.27 -3.32
N MET A 171 5.65 5.79 -3.61
CA MET A 171 6.84 5.52 -2.80
C MET A 171 6.78 6.19 -1.43
N THR A 172 6.15 7.36 -1.33
CA THR A 172 6.05 8.12 -0.07
C THR A 172 4.61 8.44 0.28
N HIS A 173 4.36 8.66 1.56
CA HIS A 173 3.05 9.01 2.11
C HIS A 173 2.41 10.19 1.37
N ASP A 174 3.10 11.32 1.24
CA ASP A 174 2.51 12.54 0.68
C ASP A 174 2.33 12.46 -0.83
N GLN A 175 3.18 11.74 -1.56
CA GLN A 175 2.95 11.45 -2.98
C GLN A 175 1.59 10.79 -3.22
N GLY A 176 1.20 9.87 -2.34
CA GLY A 176 -0.08 9.17 -2.48
C GLY A 176 -1.27 9.95 -1.92
N LEU A 177 -1.10 10.62 -0.78
CA LEU A 177 -2.21 11.27 -0.09
C LEU A 177 -2.65 12.58 -0.73
N ILE A 178 -1.70 13.39 -1.21
CA ILE A 178 -2.02 14.70 -1.80
C ILE A 178 -3.01 14.55 -2.97
N PRO A 179 -2.77 13.75 -4.01
CA PRO A 179 -3.70 13.63 -5.13
C PRO A 179 -5.07 13.08 -4.70
N VAL A 180 -5.11 12.06 -3.85
CA VAL A 180 -6.39 11.46 -3.41
C VAL A 180 -7.22 12.41 -2.54
N LYS A 181 -6.58 13.24 -1.72
CA LYS A 181 -7.29 14.18 -0.83
C LYS A 181 -7.62 15.51 -1.50
N THR A 182 -7.05 15.79 -2.65
CA THR A 182 -7.32 17.03 -3.42
C THR A 182 -8.56 16.86 -4.31
N LEU A 183 -8.86 15.65 -4.74
CA LEU A 183 -10.03 15.27 -5.54
C LEU A 183 -11.25 14.98 -4.64
#